data_a2c4752de9045f6bb74c11d79cef3be5
#
_entry.id   a2c4752de9045f6bb74c11d79cef3be5
#
_cell.length_a   1.000
_cell.length_b   1.000
_cell.length_c   1.000
_cell.angle_alpha   90.00
_cell.angle_beta   90.00
_cell.angle_gamma   90.00
#
_symmetry.space_group_name_H-M   'P 1'
#
loop_
_entity.id
_entity.type
_entity.pdbx_description
1 polymer ?
#
loop_
_entity_poly.entity_id
_entity_poly.type
_entity_poly.pdbx_seq_one_letter_code
_entity_poly.pdbx_strand_id
1 'polypeptide(L)'
;AGLAQATGDVVAVMDCDLQHPPQTLIEMYRLWQEGYEVIEGVKADRGKEGFLHKECAGFFYDIMSKATKVNMKDASDFKMMDRKAVDSILSMPERNMFFRATSSWVGYKTTSVEFEVQEREAGVSKWSPWALVKYAFTNIVAFTTFPLQFVTITGAICFICSLVLMVYSLVQYFTGSAVEGYTTLLMVLLLVGSAMMISLG
;
A
#
# COMPACT_ATOMS: atom_id res chain seq x y z
N ALA A 1 7.99 -16.92 4.53
CA ALA A 1 8.70 -18.22 4.68
C ALA A 1 9.49 -18.26 6.00
N GLY A 2 10.43 -17.32 6.27
CA GLY A 2 11.28 -17.32 7.48
C GLY A 2 10.50 -17.26 8.79
N LEU A 3 9.51 -16.38 8.90
CA LEU A 3 8.64 -16.28 10.09
C LEU A 3 7.94 -17.60 10.45
N ALA A 4 7.51 -18.35 9.44
CA ALA A 4 6.82 -19.65 9.66
C ALA A 4 7.75 -20.75 10.17
N GLN A 5 9.07 -20.59 10.10
CA GLN A 5 10.07 -21.53 10.61
C GLN A 5 10.60 -21.13 11.99
N ALA A 6 10.36 -19.90 12.39
CA ALA A 6 10.80 -19.42 13.70
C ALA A 6 9.90 -19.98 14.82
N THR A 7 10.50 -20.57 15.87
CA THR A 7 9.79 -21.24 16.97
C THR A 7 9.94 -20.55 18.33
N GLY A 8 10.74 -19.49 18.44
CA GLY A 8 10.97 -18.76 19.68
C GLY A 8 9.75 -17.96 20.15
N ASP A 9 9.71 -17.60 21.43
CA ASP A 9 8.65 -16.77 22.04
C ASP A 9 8.65 -15.35 21.49
N VAL A 10 9.81 -14.86 21.06
CA VAL A 10 10.00 -13.60 20.38
C VAL A 10 10.81 -13.82 19.10
N VAL A 11 10.45 -13.12 18.03
CA VAL A 11 11.07 -13.28 16.72
C VAL A 11 11.55 -11.93 16.20
N ALA A 12 12.83 -11.86 15.85
CA ALA A 12 13.39 -10.68 15.20
C ALA A 12 13.50 -10.89 13.68
N VAL A 13 13.13 -9.89 12.91
CA VAL A 13 13.31 -9.81 11.46
C VAL A 13 14.31 -8.71 11.16
N MET A 14 15.38 -9.05 10.45
CA MET A 14 16.41 -8.09 10.04
C MET A 14 17.03 -8.48 8.70
N ASP A 15 17.54 -7.50 7.98
CA ASP A 15 18.26 -7.74 6.73
C ASP A 15 19.63 -8.35 6.99
N CYS A 16 20.09 -9.20 6.09
CA CYS A 16 21.37 -9.92 6.23
C CYS A 16 22.59 -9.11 5.75
N ASP A 17 22.42 -7.85 5.38
CA ASP A 17 23.48 -6.96 4.87
C ASP A 17 24.23 -6.18 5.97
N LEU A 18 23.93 -6.48 7.24
CA LEU A 18 24.50 -5.87 8.44
C LEU A 18 24.32 -4.35 8.56
N GLN A 19 23.38 -3.77 7.79
CA GLN A 19 23.02 -2.36 7.96
C GLN A 19 22.24 -2.12 9.26
N HIS A 20 21.67 -3.17 9.83
CA HIS A 20 20.97 -3.15 11.13
C HIS A 20 21.94 -3.63 12.23
N PRO A 21 22.31 -2.76 13.20
CA PRO A 21 23.23 -3.15 14.28
C PRO A 21 22.63 -4.25 15.14
N PRO A 22 23.33 -5.38 15.35
CA PRO A 22 22.83 -6.46 16.23
C PRO A 22 22.60 -6.02 17.68
N GLN A 23 23.31 -4.98 18.12
CA GLN A 23 23.18 -4.41 19.47
C GLN A 23 21.79 -3.85 19.73
N THR A 24 21.11 -3.33 18.71
CA THR A 24 19.73 -2.83 18.80
C THR A 24 18.76 -3.93 19.23
N LEU A 25 19.03 -5.20 18.89
CA LEU A 25 18.22 -6.33 19.33
C LEU A 25 18.18 -6.48 20.84
N ILE A 26 19.23 -6.10 21.56
CA ILE A 26 19.28 -6.19 23.04
C ILE A 26 18.29 -5.20 23.64
N GLU A 27 18.22 -4.00 23.07
CA GLU A 27 17.29 -2.96 23.51
C GLU A 27 15.84 -3.32 23.14
N MET A 28 15.61 -3.84 21.94
CA MET A 28 14.32 -4.37 21.54
C MET A 28 13.82 -5.49 22.48
N TYR A 29 14.73 -6.39 22.87
CA TYR A 29 14.39 -7.47 23.78
C TYR A 29 14.00 -6.96 25.17
N ARG A 30 14.65 -5.92 25.69
CA ARG A 30 14.27 -5.28 26.97
C ARG A 30 12.85 -4.68 26.88
N LEU A 31 12.54 -3.98 25.81
CA LEU A 31 11.21 -3.42 25.61
C LEU A 31 10.14 -4.52 25.47
N TRP A 32 10.46 -5.65 24.85
CA TRP A 32 9.56 -6.79 24.86
C TRP A 32 9.31 -7.32 26.27
N GLN A 33 10.33 -7.40 27.14
CA GLN A 33 10.16 -7.78 28.54
C GLN A 33 9.31 -6.77 29.34
N GLU A 34 9.28 -5.49 28.92
CA GLU A 34 8.42 -4.44 29.47
C GLU A 34 6.96 -4.56 28.98
N GLY A 35 6.67 -5.52 28.12
CA GLY A 35 5.33 -5.83 27.65
C GLY A 35 4.93 -5.14 26.36
N TYR A 36 5.87 -4.68 25.54
CA TYR A 36 5.62 -4.33 24.16
C TYR A 36 5.63 -5.59 23.29
N GLU A 37 4.70 -5.67 22.35
CA GLU A 37 4.48 -6.87 21.54
C GLU A 37 5.07 -6.76 20.13
N VAL A 38 5.25 -5.52 19.64
CA VAL A 38 5.93 -5.21 18.38
C VAL A 38 6.91 -4.06 18.62
N ILE A 39 8.17 -4.25 18.35
CA ILE A 39 9.22 -3.24 18.51
C ILE A 39 9.84 -2.99 17.14
N GLU A 40 9.78 -1.75 16.66
CA GLU A 40 10.28 -1.35 15.36
C GLU A 40 11.62 -0.65 15.46
N GLY A 41 12.60 -1.07 14.65
CA GLY A 41 13.83 -0.32 14.48
C GLY A 41 13.59 0.84 13.52
N VAL A 42 13.79 2.08 13.99
CA VAL A 42 13.64 3.30 13.18
C VAL A 42 15.02 3.91 12.92
N LYS A 43 15.28 4.32 11.69
CA LYS A 43 16.56 4.97 11.33
C LYS A 43 16.63 6.35 11.95
N ALA A 44 17.63 6.61 12.77
CA ALA A 44 17.89 7.93 13.36
C ALA A 44 18.18 9.00 12.31
N ASP A 45 18.92 8.64 11.24
CA ASP A 45 19.19 9.51 10.10
C ASP A 45 18.89 8.78 8.79
N ARG A 46 18.17 9.44 7.88
CA ARG A 46 17.83 8.89 6.55
C ARG A 46 18.95 9.11 5.52
N GLY A 47 20.06 9.70 5.91
CA GLY A 47 21.23 9.93 5.03
C GLY A 47 20.92 10.84 3.83
N LYS A 48 21.89 10.95 2.92
CA LYS A 48 21.80 11.73 1.68
C LYS A 48 21.07 10.94 0.57
N GLU A 49 19.78 10.72 0.72
CA GLU A 49 18.97 10.18 -0.38
C GLU A 49 18.75 11.26 -1.45
N GLY A 50 18.78 10.88 -2.73
CA GLY A 50 18.52 11.81 -3.83
C GLY A 50 17.12 12.45 -3.70
N PHE A 51 17.01 13.75 -3.93
CA PHE A 51 15.79 14.55 -3.76
C PHE A 51 14.55 13.93 -4.42
N LEU A 52 14.65 13.48 -5.67
CA LEU A 52 13.56 12.82 -6.42
C LEU A 52 13.13 11.49 -5.76
N HIS A 53 14.07 10.72 -5.25
CA HIS A 53 13.76 9.46 -4.58
C HIS A 53 13.03 9.70 -3.26
N LYS A 54 13.42 10.72 -2.52
CA LYS A 54 12.80 11.13 -1.26
C LYS A 54 11.35 11.60 -1.45
N GLU A 55 11.08 12.39 -2.50
CA GLU A 55 9.73 12.87 -2.83
C GLU A 55 8.80 11.72 -3.26
N CYS A 56 9.25 10.83 -4.15
CA CYS A 56 8.47 9.68 -4.58
C CYS A 56 8.19 8.70 -3.43
N ALA A 57 9.20 8.44 -2.59
CA ALA A 57 9.03 7.61 -1.41
C ALA A 57 8.07 8.25 -0.40
N GLY A 58 8.19 9.57 -0.17
CA GLY A 58 7.29 10.34 0.69
C GLY A 58 5.84 10.23 0.24
N PHE A 59 5.56 10.43 -1.05
CA PHE A 59 4.23 10.29 -1.62
C PHE A 59 3.66 8.87 -1.46
N PHE A 60 4.48 7.85 -1.72
CA PHE A 60 4.08 6.45 -1.50
C PHE A 60 3.70 6.19 -0.03
N TYR A 61 4.56 6.61 0.91
CA TYR A 61 4.28 6.42 2.33
C TYR A 61 3.08 7.23 2.83
N ASP A 62 2.80 8.41 2.27
CA ASP A 62 1.60 9.20 2.58
C ASP A 62 0.32 8.48 2.14
N ILE A 63 0.31 7.91 0.92
CA ILE A 63 -0.81 7.10 0.43
C ILE A 63 -1.01 5.87 1.33
N MET A 64 0.07 5.15 1.61
CA MET A 64 0.00 3.95 2.44
C MET A 64 -0.45 4.27 3.87
N SER A 65 0.03 5.36 4.47
CA SER A 65 -0.41 5.79 5.81
C SER A 65 -1.90 6.12 5.85
N LYS A 66 -2.43 6.77 4.81
CA LYS A 66 -3.87 7.03 4.69
C LYS A 66 -4.69 5.75 4.49
N ALA A 67 -4.18 4.81 3.68
CA ALA A 67 -4.85 3.56 3.38
C ALA A 67 -4.90 2.61 4.58
N THR A 68 -3.79 2.48 5.30
CA THR A 68 -3.65 1.57 6.45
C THR A 68 -4.06 2.20 7.78
N LYS A 69 -4.23 3.53 7.84
CA LYS A 69 -4.39 4.33 9.08
C LYS A 69 -3.22 4.18 10.06
N VAL A 70 -2.06 3.75 9.58
CA VAL A 70 -0.82 3.58 10.33
C VAL A 70 0.22 4.54 9.77
N ASN A 71 1.03 5.17 10.63
CA ASN A 71 2.15 6.00 10.16
C ASN A 71 3.22 5.12 9.52
N MET A 72 3.27 5.12 8.18
CA MET A 72 4.21 4.31 7.42
C MET A 72 5.56 5.00 7.17
N LYS A 73 5.70 6.30 7.54
CA LYS A 73 6.93 7.06 7.29
C LYS A 73 8.13 6.49 8.02
N ASP A 74 7.91 5.98 9.24
CA ASP A 74 8.95 5.44 10.10
C ASP A 74 8.90 3.90 10.17
N ALA A 75 7.96 3.27 9.46
CA ALA A 75 7.83 1.83 9.42
C ALA A 75 9.06 1.18 8.77
N SER A 76 9.64 0.21 9.45
CA SER A 76 10.84 -0.53 9.05
C SER A 76 10.54 -2.01 8.89
N ASP A 77 11.35 -2.72 8.14
CA ASP A 77 11.34 -4.19 8.10
C ASP A 77 12.16 -4.79 9.25
N PHE A 78 13.00 -3.98 9.93
CA PHE A 78 13.70 -4.36 11.13
C PHE A 78 12.78 -4.30 12.34
N LYS A 79 12.30 -5.46 12.78
CA LYS A 79 11.30 -5.57 13.86
C LYS A 79 11.57 -6.76 14.76
N MET A 80 11.21 -6.60 16.02
CA MET A 80 11.09 -7.69 16.97
C MET A 80 9.62 -7.83 17.36
N MET A 81 9.09 -9.06 17.35
CA MET A 81 7.67 -9.34 17.54
C MET A 81 7.46 -10.49 18.50
N ASP A 82 6.50 -10.35 19.40
CA ASP A 82 5.99 -11.42 20.24
C ASP A 82 5.40 -12.56 19.38
N ARG A 83 5.43 -13.78 19.90
CA ARG A 83 4.86 -14.96 19.24
C ARG A 83 3.42 -14.75 18.80
N LYS A 84 2.60 -14.11 19.62
CA LYS A 84 1.19 -13.84 19.32
C LYS A 84 1.03 -12.95 18.07
N ALA A 85 1.89 -11.93 17.93
CA ALA A 85 1.88 -11.05 16.78
C ALA A 85 2.31 -11.82 15.52
N VAL A 86 3.34 -12.65 15.62
CA VAL A 86 3.80 -13.54 14.53
C VAL A 86 2.71 -14.50 14.09
N ASP A 87 2.06 -15.17 15.02
CA ASP A 87 1.01 -16.16 14.73
C ASP A 87 -0.20 -15.48 14.08
N SER A 88 -0.56 -14.26 14.50
CA SER A 88 -1.61 -13.48 13.88
C SER A 88 -1.26 -13.12 12.42
N ILE A 89 -0.03 -12.71 12.14
CA ILE A 89 0.44 -12.43 10.79
C ILE A 89 0.42 -13.71 9.92
N LEU A 90 0.86 -14.83 10.47
CA LEU A 90 0.88 -16.12 9.76
C LEU A 90 -0.52 -16.70 9.48
N SER A 91 -1.52 -16.32 10.28
CA SER A 91 -2.91 -16.75 10.08
C SER A 91 -3.63 -15.99 8.96
N MET A 92 -3.06 -14.89 8.47
CA MET A 92 -3.66 -14.10 7.40
C MET A 92 -3.57 -14.82 6.06
N PRO A 93 -4.67 -14.88 5.28
CA PRO A 93 -4.71 -15.61 4.01
C PRO A 93 -4.12 -14.83 2.82
N GLU A 94 -3.65 -13.60 3.03
CA GLU A 94 -3.19 -12.71 1.97
C GLU A 94 -1.95 -13.27 1.25
N ARG A 95 -2.05 -13.37 -0.09
CA ARG A 95 -0.93 -13.84 -0.93
C ARG A 95 0.18 -12.79 -1.09
N ASN A 96 -0.19 -11.51 -1.11
CA ASN A 96 0.73 -10.39 -1.28
C ASN A 96 0.78 -9.59 0.02
N MET A 97 1.55 -10.07 0.98
CA MET A 97 1.68 -9.45 2.28
C MET A 97 2.78 -8.38 2.23
N PHE A 98 2.41 -7.13 2.45
CA PHE A 98 3.36 -6.06 2.70
C PHE A 98 3.72 -6.05 4.19
N PHE A 99 4.76 -6.78 4.55
CA PHE A 99 5.15 -7.05 5.93
C PHE A 99 5.22 -5.79 6.80
N ARG A 100 5.77 -4.71 6.25
CA ARG A 100 5.89 -3.42 6.94
C ARG A 100 4.55 -2.84 7.38
N ALA A 101 3.53 -2.91 6.53
CA ALA A 101 2.19 -2.48 6.86
C ALA A 101 1.45 -3.51 7.75
N THR A 102 1.54 -4.78 7.40
CA THR A 102 0.81 -5.85 8.09
C THR A 102 1.19 -5.96 9.55
N SER A 103 2.48 -5.88 9.88
CA SER A 103 2.96 -5.96 11.25
C SER A 103 2.47 -4.83 12.15
N SER A 104 2.23 -3.64 11.59
CA SER A 104 1.67 -2.52 12.32
C SER A 104 0.13 -2.55 12.32
N TRP A 105 -0.49 -3.17 11.29
CA TRP A 105 -1.94 -3.24 11.14
C TRP A 105 -2.60 -4.24 12.10
N VAL A 106 -1.89 -5.28 12.55
CA VAL A 106 -2.42 -6.28 13.51
C VAL A 106 -2.81 -5.69 14.87
N GLY A 107 -2.40 -4.45 15.18
CA GLY A 107 -2.90 -3.69 16.34
C GLY A 107 -2.34 -4.08 17.70
N TYR A 108 -1.20 -4.73 17.75
CA TYR A 108 -0.48 -5.05 18.98
C TYR A 108 0.20 -3.80 19.58
N LYS A 109 0.55 -3.88 20.88
CA LYS A 109 1.23 -2.78 21.58
C LYS A 109 2.62 -2.55 20.98
N THR A 110 2.76 -1.47 20.23
CA THR A 110 3.96 -1.15 19.44
C THR A 110 4.79 -0.05 20.09
N THR A 111 6.11 -0.15 20.00
CA THR A 111 7.08 0.92 20.28
C THR A 111 8.20 0.91 19.25
N SER A 112 9.09 1.89 19.30
CA SER A 112 10.23 2.00 18.39
C SER A 112 11.54 2.24 19.12
N VAL A 113 12.63 1.75 18.50
CA VAL A 113 14.03 1.99 18.91
C VAL A 113 14.74 2.64 17.75
N GLU A 114 15.40 3.76 18.01
CA GLU A 114 16.22 4.41 16.98
C GLU A 114 17.57 3.71 16.85
N PHE A 115 18.05 3.55 15.60
CA PHE A 115 19.36 3.02 15.32
C PHE A 115 20.08 3.79 14.21
N GLU A 116 21.39 3.85 14.28
CA GLU A 116 22.23 4.38 13.21
C GLU A 116 22.48 3.30 12.16
N VAL A 117 22.24 3.64 10.89
CA VAL A 117 22.46 2.72 9.77
C VAL A 117 23.95 2.55 9.55
N GLN A 118 24.41 1.31 9.61
CA GLN A 118 25.80 0.98 9.29
C GLN A 118 26.02 0.94 7.78
N GLU A 119 27.26 1.23 7.34
CA GLU A 119 27.61 1.07 5.94
C GLU A 119 27.53 -0.41 5.55
N ARG A 120 27.04 -0.65 4.35
CA ARG A 120 26.90 -2.01 3.81
C ARG A 120 28.28 -2.63 3.63
N GLU A 121 28.55 -3.76 4.28
CA GLU A 121 29.85 -4.44 4.18
C GLU A 121 30.10 -5.02 2.79
N ALA A 122 29.05 -5.44 2.05
CA ALA A 122 29.18 -6.01 0.72
C ALA A 122 27.91 -5.80 -0.14
N GLY A 123 28.11 -5.71 -1.45
CA GLY A 123 27.05 -5.69 -2.44
C GLY A 123 26.54 -4.30 -2.82
N VAL A 124 25.77 -4.27 -3.93
CA VAL A 124 25.07 -3.08 -4.43
C VAL A 124 23.57 -3.38 -4.51
N SER A 125 22.77 -2.34 -4.36
CA SER A 125 21.32 -2.48 -4.49
C SER A 125 20.96 -3.03 -5.89
N LYS A 126 20.19 -4.12 -5.92
CA LYS A 126 19.72 -4.76 -7.16
C LYS A 126 18.37 -4.22 -7.62
N TRP A 127 17.77 -3.29 -6.90
CA TRP A 127 16.48 -2.73 -7.24
C TRP A 127 16.57 -1.76 -8.40
N SER A 128 15.94 -2.08 -9.54
CA SER A 128 15.77 -1.14 -10.63
C SER A 128 14.64 -0.14 -10.30
N PRO A 129 14.68 1.09 -10.83
CA PRO A 129 13.60 2.06 -10.63
C PRO A 129 12.23 1.53 -11.04
N TRP A 130 12.16 0.76 -12.13
CA TRP A 130 10.92 0.12 -12.59
C TRP A 130 10.38 -0.95 -11.62
N ALA A 131 11.28 -1.73 -11.02
CA ALA A 131 10.89 -2.72 -10.01
C ALA A 131 10.31 -2.03 -8.75
N LEU A 132 10.86 -0.89 -8.34
CA LEU A 132 10.33 -0.09 -7.24
C LEU A 132 8.95 0.46 -7.54
N VAL A 133 8.72 0.99 -8.74
CA VAL A 133 7.39 1.48 -9.18
C VAL A 133 6.36 0.34 -9.18
N LYS A 134 6.72 -0.81 -9.74
CA LYS A 134 5.84 -2.00 -9.75
C LYS A 134 5.51 -2.46 -8.33
N TYR A 135 6.51 -2.51 -7.46
CA TYR A 135 6.35 -2.86 -6.06
C TYR A 135 5.42 -1.88 -5.33
N ALA A 136 5.63 -0.56 -5.51
CA ALA A 136 4.78 0.47 -4.93
C ALA A 136 3.32 0.33 -5.40
N PHE A 137 3.10 0.16 -6.70
CA PHE A 137 1.77 -0.01 -7.27
C PHE A 137 1.06 -1.25 -6.72
N THR A 138 1.75 -2.40 -6.67
CA THR A 138 1.20 -3.64 -6.12
C THR A 138 0.76 -3.47 -4.66
N ASN A 139 1.56 -2.79 -3.84
CA ASN A 139 1.22 -2.55 -2.44
C ASN A 139 0.08 -1.54 -2.28
N ILE A 140 0.04 -0.46 -3.09
CA ILE A 140 -1.09 0.48 -3.08
C ILE A 140 -2.40 -0.25 -3.39
N VAL A 141 -2.44 -1.07 -4.43
CA VAL A 141 -3.65 -1.82 -4.82
C VAL A 141 -4.06 -2.84 -3.74
N ALA A 142 -3.10 -3.44 -3.05
CA ALA A 142 -3.37 -4.41 -1.98
C ALA A 142 -4.00 -3.77 -0.72
N PHE A 143 -3.66 -2.51 -0.40
CA PHE A 143 -4.09 -1.84 0.83
C PHE A 143 -5.07 -0.70 0.63
N THR A 144 -5.46 -0.37 -0.61
CA THR A 144 -6.39 0.73 -0.89
C THR A 144 -7.43 0.35 -1.93
N THR A 145 -8.65 0.80 -1.70
CA THR A 145 -9.75 0.69 -2.67
C THR A 145 -9.76 1.85 -3.68
N PHE A 146 -8.75 2.75 -3.62
CA PHE A 146 -8.71 3.94 -4.47
C PHE A 146 -8.83 3.64 -5.97
N PRO A 147 -8.13 2.64 -6.55
CA PRO A 147 -8.28 2.32 -7.98
C PRO A 147 -9.72 1.90 -8.34
N LEU A 148 -10.38 1.12 -7.47
CA LEU A 148 -11.77 0.74 -7.67
C LEU A 148 -12.70 1.96 -7.59
N GLN A 149 -12.54 2.79 -6.56
CA GLN A 149 -13.33 4.02 -6.40
C GLN A 149 -13.17 4.96 -7.61
N PHE A 150 -11.96 5.08 -8.15
CA PHE A 150 -11.71 5.87 -9.37
C PHE A 150 -12.53 5.35 -10.55
N VAL A 151 -12.58 4.03 -10.75
CA VAL A 151 -13.40 3.41 -11.80
C VAL A 151 -14.88 3.67 -11.57
N THR A 152 -15.38 3.52 -10.33
CA THR A 152 -16.77 3.80 -9.97
C THR A 152 -17.15 5.26 -10.23
N ILE A 153 -16.33 6.21 -9.80
CA ILE A 153 -16.59 7.65 -9.98
C ILE A 153 -16.61 7.99 -11.47
N THR A 154 -15.64 7.48 -12.24
CA THR A 154 -15.60 7.70 -13.69
C THR A 154 -16.84 7.11 -14.36
N GLY A 155 -17.28 5.90 -13.96
CA GLY A 155 -18.51 5.29 -14.42
C GLY A 155 -19.74 6.12 -14.11
N ALA A 156 -19.82 6.68 -12.90
CA ALA A 156 -20.94 7.56 -12.50
C ALA A 156 -20.99 8.85 -13.35
N ILE A 157 -19.83 9.46 -13.62
CA ILE A 157 -19.75 10.64 -14.50
C ILE A 157 -20.20 10.28 -15.91
N CYS A 158 -19.72 9.19 -16.49
CA CYS A 158 -20.13 8.71 -17.81
C CYS A 158 -21.63 8.42 -17.87
N PHE A 159 -22.20 7.88 -16.78
CA PHE A 159 -23.64 7.62 -16.68
C PHE A 159 -24.46 8.92 -16.73
N ILE A 160 -24.06 9.93 -15.97
CA ILE A 160 -24.71 11.26 -15.98
C ILE A 160 -24.60 11.87 -17.38
N CYS A 161 -23.44 11.82 -18.02
CA CYS A 161 -23.27 12.31 -19.40
C CYS A 161 -24.19 11.56 -20.38
N SER A 162 -24.33 10.26 -20.22
CA SER A 162 -25.24 9.45 -21.03
C SER A 162 -26.71 9.90 -20.89
N LEU A 163 -27.16 10.20 -19.67
CA LEU A 163 -28.49 10.71 -19.42
C LEU A 163 -28.73 12.09 -20.08
N VAL A 164 -27.76 12.98 -19.98
CA VAL A 164 -27.82 14.31 -20.63
C VAL A 164 -27.92 14.16 -22.15
N LEU A 165 -27.10 13.30 -22.75
CA LEU A 165 -27.16 13.01 -24.18
C LEU A 165 -28.47 12.36 -24.60
N MET A 166 -29.06 11.54 -23.75
CA MET A 166 -30.36 10.93 -23.99
C MET A 166 -31.44 12.01 -24.06
N VAL A 167 -31.46 12.94 -23.11
CA VAL A 167 -32.46 14.05 -23.11
C VAL A 167 -32.24 14.93 -24.34
N TYR A 168 -31.01 15.28 -24.67
CA TYR A 168 -30.66 16.06 -25.87
C TYR A 168 -31.14 15.36 -27.14
N SER A 169 -30.93 14.06 -27.28
CA SER A 169 -31.32 13.27 -28.43
C SER A 169 -32.86 13.22 -28.56
N LEU A 170 -33.60 13.08 -27.45
CA LEU A 170 -35.05 13.13 -27.45
C LEU A 170 -35.57 14.50 -27.93
N VAL A 171 -34.99 15.60 -27.48
CA VAL A 171 -35.36 16.94 -27.95
C VAL A 171 -35.11 17.08 -29.45
N GLN A 172 -33.97 16.65 -29.97
CA GLN A 172 -33.64 16.65 -31.39
C GLN A 172 -34.64 15.81 -32.23
N TYR A 173 -35.04 14.67 -31.70
CA TYR A 173 -36.01 13.81 -32.34
C TYR A 173 -37.39 14.51 -32.50
N PHE A 174 -37.90 15.16 -31.45
CA PHE A 174 -39.16 15.88 -31.50
C PHE A 174 -39.10 17.18 -32.32
N THR A 175 -37.93 17.78 -32.50
CA THR A 175 -37.72 18.97 -33.35
C THR A 175 -37.41 18.62 -34.80
N GLY A 176 -37.35 17.35 -35.18
CA GLY A 176 -37.12 16.91 -36.55
C GLY A 176 -35.65 17.07 -37.03
N SER A 177 -34.71 17.36 -36.14
CA SER A 177 -33.29 17.59 -36.42
C SER A 177 -32.39 16.42 -36.14
N ALA A 178 -32.94 15.25 -35.81
CA ALA A 178 -32.19 14.07 -35.39
C ALA A 178 -31.38 13.46 -36.55
N VAL A 179 -30.06 13.21 -36.31
CA VAL A 179 -29.22 12.38 -37.17
C VAL A 179 -29.52 10.91 -36.86
N GLU A 180 -30.02 10.18 -37.86
CA GLU A 180 -30.45 8.80 -37.69
C GLU A 180 -29.28 7.90 -37.23
N GLY A 181 -29.49 7.17 -36.13
CA GLY A 181 -28.64 6.07 -35.64
C GLY A 181 -27.39 6.45 -34.83
N TYR A 182 -26.71 7.55 -35.12
CA TYR A 182 -25.45 7.90 -34.47
C TYR A 182 -25.59 8.19 -32.97
N THR A 183 -26.54 9.05 -32.63
CA THR A 183 -26.76 9.48 -31.23
C THR A 183 -27.25 8.31 -30.36
N THR A 184 -28.12 7.45 -30.95
CA THR A 184 -28.61 6.25 -30.24
C THR A 184 -27.48 5.27 -29.95
N LEU A 185 -26.59 5.04 -30.91
CA LEU A 185 -25.42 4.15 -30.73
C LEU A 185 -24.50 4.68 -29.62
N LEU A 186 -24.20 5.98 -29.66
CA LEU A 186 -23.34 6.62 -28.64
C LEU A 186 -23.93 6.52 -27.23
N MET A 187 -25.25 6.75 -27.09
CA MET A 187 -25.95 6.65 -25.81
C MET A 187 -25.91 5.24 -25.24
N VAL A 188 -26.24 4.23 -26.06
CA VAL A 188 -26.22 2.82 -25.63
C VAL A 188 -24.81 2.43 -25.18
N LEU A 189 -23.79 2.83 -25.93
CA LEU A 189 -22.40 2.52 -25.63
C LEU A 189 -21.94 3.17 -24.31
N LEU A 190 -22.29 4.44 -24.08
CA LEU A 190 -21.99 5.14 -22.83
C LEU A 190 -22.77 4.55 -21.64
N LEU A 191 -24.03 4.19 -21.83
CA LEU A 191 -24.89 3.64 -20.78
C LEU A 191 -24.39 2.25 -20.35
N VAL A 192 -24.11 1.37 -21.30
CA VAL A 192 -23.57 0.04 -21.01
C VAL A 192 -22.16 0.12 -20.43
N GLY A 193 -21.29 0.97 -20.99
CA GLY A 193 -19.95 1.18 -20.49
C GLY A 193 -19.93 1.72 -19.07
N SER A 194 -20.77 2.71 -18.76
CA SER A 194 -20.89 3.26 -17.41
C SER A 194 -21.42 2.24 -16.39
N ALA A 195 -22.42 1.47 -16.78
CA ALA A 195 -22.96 0.39 -15.93
C ALA A 195 -21.89 -0.67 -15.61
N MET A 196 -21.09 -1.06 -16.63
CA MET A 196 -19.95 -1.96 -16.42
C MET A 196 -18.90 -1.37 -15.46
N MET A 197 -18.54 -0.10 -15.64
CA MET A 197 -17.56 0.56 -14.77
C MET A 197 -18.05 0.66 -13.32
N ILE A 198 -19.34 1.00 -13.11
CA ILE A 198 -19.92 1.06 -11.77
C ILE A 198 -19.98 -0.33 -11.12
N SER A 199 -20.23 -1.37 -11.90
CA SER A 199 -20.33 -2.74 -11.38
C SER A 199 -18.96 -3.36 -11.04
N LEU A 200 -17.88 -2.84 -11.62
CA LEU A 200 -16.50 -3.28 -11.36
C LEU A 200 -15.88 -2.57 -10.16
N GLY A 201 -16.31 -1.41 -9.79
CA GLY A 201 -15.81 -0.60 -8.68
C GLY A 201 -16.67 -0.68 -7.43
#